data_0d984de93720b6672aaa28859727e194
#
_entry.id   0d984de93720b6672aaa28859727e194
#
_cell.length_a   1.000
_cell.length_b   1.000
_cell.length_c   1.000
_cell.angle_alpha   90.00
_cell.angle_beta   90.00
_cell.angle_gamma   90.00
#
_symmetry.space_group_name_H-M   'P 1'
#
loop_
_entity.id
_entity.type
_entity.pdbx_description
1 polymer ?
#
loop_
_entity_poly.entity_id
_entity_poly.type
_entity_poly.pdbx_seq_one_letter_code
_entity_poly.pdbx_strand_id
1 'polypeptide(L)'
;MARSLVDLLTEHATQQPDRIAYRYLVSGDCDGEIQEITYARLAHRARAVAAWLQQRGLTGSRAMLLHPPGLEFISDYLGCLAAGVVAVPGVPPQGRAHNHRALTRMRRLLADADANVILGGREVVTALAGLAEHLPELADITCLATEDIPDEAADAWRAPDLTPDSVAFLQYTSGSTSAPKGVAVTHGNLLDNERIITERMGHTPEVIEEYGRELILSWLPVYHDMGLIGPVLNTVYLGLTTTLFSPLHFLQQPDRWLKAISHYRPHTSGGPNFAYELSLKHATDELVDGLDLSSWKVAFNGAEPIRAATLRRFADTFASAGFRREAFYPCYGLAEATVMVTGASVDAPPTLLAAEDLGPHTGEADAAAVGCGRPGPGLTVTIADPEQGTELPEGQVGEIWVSGASVAKGYWRNALATRETFRATLTGREGRFLRTGDLGFLRDGELFVTGRLKDLIVIDGRNHYPQDLELSAEMCHPVLRPGCTAAFSVPADAEGEGEQIVLVAEVAPDAAGDSEKITDLIRSALGEAHGLSVREVVLVHPGTIPKTSSGKIQRHATRTAHLAGSLSSVTAPAAR
;
A
#
# COMPACT_ATOMS: atom_id res chain seq x y z
N MET A 1 14.80 27.01 -2.84
CA MET A 1 14.20 25.67 -2.87
C MET A 1 13.51 25.44 -1.54
N ALA A 2 12.27 24.96 -1.54
CA ALA A 2 11.59 24.53 -0.31
C ALA A 2 12.44 23.44 0.37
N ARG A 3 12.53 23.51 1.68
CA ARG A 3 13.34 22.58 2.49
C ARG A 3 12.50 21.45 3.07
N SER A 4 11.18 21.63 3.10
CA SER A 4 10.22 20.69 3.65
C SER A 4 8.82 20.90 3.08
N LEU A 5 7.91 19.94 3.30
CA LEU A 5 6.48 20.11 3.00
C LEU A 5 5.83 21.21 3.85
N VAL A 6 6.39 21.51 5.03
CA VAL A 6 5.92 22.62 5.90
C VAL A 6 6.15 23.96 5.24
N ASP A 7 7.31 24.15 4.57
CA ASP A 7 7.60 25.37 3.81
C ASP A 7 6.60 25.54 2.66
N LEU A 8 6.35 24.46 1.89
CA LEU A 8 5.39 24.46 0.79
C LEU A 8 3.95 24.74 1.25
N LEU A 9 3.51 24.12 2.35
CA LEU A 9 2.21 24.42 2.94
C LEU A 9 2.08 25.91 3.32
N THR A 10 3.13 26.47 3.90
CA THR A 10 3.16 27.90 4.29
C THR A 10 3.12 28.81 3.06
N GLU A 11 3.84 28.44 2.01
CA GLU A 11 3.82 29.16 0.73
C GLU A 11 2.44 29.14 0.10
N HIS A 12 1.82 27.97 -0.03
CA HIS A 12 0.46 27.85 -0.59
C HIS A 12 -0.60 28.56 0.25
N ALA A 13 -0.51 28.50 1.58
CA ALA A 13 -1.40 29.23 2.47
C ALA A 13 -1.29 30.76 2.30
N THR A 14 -0.14 31.25 1.83
CA THR A 14 0.08 32.68 1.56
C THR A 14 -0.34 33.08 0.14
N GLN A 15 -0.01 32.26 -0.86
CA GLN A 15 -0.24 32.57 -2.27
C GLN A 15 -1.66 32.27 -2.74
N GLN A 16 -2.30 31.24 -2.15
CA GLN A 16 -3.64 30.78 -2.53
C GLN A 16 -4.48 30.37 -1.29
N PRO A 17 -4.70 31.29 -0.33
CA PRO A 17 -5.28 31.00 0.98
C PRO A 17 -6.65 30.32 0.92
N ASP A 18 -7.50 30.77 0.00
CA ASP A 18 -8.90 30.34 -0.14
C ASP A 18 -9.08 29.10 -1.02
N ARG A 19 -7.99 28.61 -1.66
CA ARG A 19 -8.06 27.38 -2.43
C ARG A 19 -8.30 26.21 -1.51
N ILE A 20 -9.24 25.34 -1.90
CA ILE A 20 -9.46 24.06 -1.24
C ILE A 20 -8.23 23.18 -1.46
N ALA A 21 -7.60 22.73 -0.38
CA ALA A 21 -6.52 21.74 -0.43
C ALA A 21 -7.11 20.32 -0.52
N TYR A 22 -8.09 20.04 0.34
CA TYR A 22 -8.75 18.75 0.34
C TYR A 22 -10.25 18.87 0.45
N ARG A 23 -10.92 18.00 -0.32
CA ARG A 23 -12.35 17.72 -0.25
C ARG A 23 -12.51 16.28 0.22
N TYR A 24 -13.34 16.04 1.23
CA TYR A 24 -13.61 14.73 1.77
C TYR A 24 -15.09 14.37 1.64
N LEU A 25 -15.40 13.29 0.93
CA LEU A 25 -16.75 12.77 0.78
C LEU A 25 -17.08 11.89 1.99
N VAL A 26 -17.90 12.39 2.90
CA VAL A 26 -18.15 11.75 4.21
C VAL A 26 -18.76 10.36 4.08
N SER A 27 -19.72 10.19 3.16
CA SER A 27 -20.33 8.89 2.83
C SER A 27 -19.67 8.17 1.66
N GLY A 28 -18.72 8.82 0.97
CA GLY A 28 -18.17 8.37 -0.30
C GLY A 28 -19.05 8.66 -1.52
N ASP A 29 -20.22 9.27 -1.34
CA ASP A 29 -21.14 9.64 -2.42
C ASP A 29 -20.94 11.11 -2.81
N CYS A 30 -21.05 11.40 -4.12
CA CYS A 30 -20.79 12.74 -4.65
C CYS A 30 -21.89 13.77 -4.29
N ASP A 31 -23.09 13.28 -4.02
CA ASP A 31 -24.27 14.06 -3.62
C ASP A 31 -24.51 14.06 -2.10
N GLY A 32 -23.60 13.43 -1.35
CA GLY A 32 -23.63 13.35 0.10
C GLY A 32 -23.03 14.58 0.80
N GLU A 33 -22.81 14.44 2.10
CA GLU A 33 -22.10 15.45 2.89
C GLU A 33 -20.63 15.54 2.45
N ILE A 34 -20.16 16.78 2.22
CA ILE A 34 -18.80 17.08 1.80
C ILE A 34 -18.15 17.99 2.83
N GLN A 35 -16.95 17.62 3.27
CA GLN A 35 -16.10 18.45 4.11
C GLN A 35 -14.95 18.99 3.28
N GLU A 36 -14.64 20.28 3.44
CA GLU A 36 -13.54 20.92 2.71
C GLU A 36 -12.63 21.68 3.66
N ILE A 37 -11.35 21.72 3.32
CA ILE A 37 -10.36 22.51 4.04
C ILE A 37 -9.52 23.32 3.04
N THR A 38 -9.42 24.63 3.25
CA THR A 38 -8.57 25.51 2.43
C THR A 38 -7.12 25.45 2.88
N TYR A 39 -6.18 25.93 2.03
CA TYR A 39 -4.77 26.01 2.42
C TYR A 39 -4.52 26.88 3.64
N ALA A 40 -5.22 28.03 3.75
CA ALA A 40 -5.11 28.88 4.94
C ALA A 40 -5.55 28.15 6.21
N ARG A 41 -6.71 27.48 6.15
CA ARG A 41 -7.26 26.74 7.29
C ARG A 41 -6.39 25.53 7.67
N LEU A 42 -5.90 24.80 6.67
CA LEU A 42 -5.00 23.64 6.87
C LEU A 42 -3.68 24.06 7.55
N ALA A 43 -3.05 25.13 7.04
CA ALA A 43 -1.81 25.65 7.62
C ALA A 43 -2.03 26.18 9.04
N HIS A 44 -3.14 26.88 9.27
CA HIS A 44 -3.51 27.38 10.60
C HIS A 44 -3.70 26.24 11.60
N ARG A 45 -4.46 25.21 11.20
CA ARG A 45 -4.71 24.03 12.05
C ARG A 45 -3.44 23.26 12.33
N ALA A 46 -2.59 23.02 11.31
CA ALA A 46 -1.29 22.38 11.48
C ALA A 46 -0.39 23.14 12.45
N ARG A 47 -0.38 24.49 12.39
CA ARG A 47 0.36 25.34 13.35
C ARG A 47 -0.19 25.25 14.76
N ALA A 48 -1.52 25.16 14.95
CA ALA A 48 -2.12 25.01 16.26
C ALA A 48 -1.67 23.70 16.92
N VAL A 49 -1.73 22.59 16.19
CA VAL A 49 -1.22 21.28 16.64
C VAL A 49 0.27 21.35 16.93
N ALA A 50 1.05 21.97 16.04
CA ALA A 50 2.49 22.10 16.21
C ALA A 50 2.86 22.90 17.46
N ALA A 51 2.21 24.04 17.68
CA ALA A 51 2.45 24.87 18.86
C ALA A 51 2.13 24.14 20.16
N TRP A 52 1.02 23.39 20.17
CA TRP A 52 0.63 22.58 21.32
C TRP A 52 1.70 21.52 21.67
N LEU A 53 2.25 20.84 20.64
CA LEU A 53 3.33 19.87 20.80
C LEU A 53 4.64 20.53 21.29
N GLN A 54 5.01 21.68 20.71
CA GLN A 54 6.20 22.44 21.07
C GLN A 54 6.17 22.96 22.50
N GLN A 55 5.03 23.52 22.96
CA GLN A 55 4.84 24.02 24.31
C GLN A 55 5.04 22.94 25.39
N ARG A 56 4.88 21.67 25.01
CA ARG A 56 5.09 20.50 25.88
C ARG A 56 6.46 19.87 25.74
N GLY A 57 7.35 20.50 24.98
CA GLY A 57 8.71 20.01 24.78
C GLY A 57 8.79 18.71 23.96
N LEU A 58 7.81 18.45 23.09
CA LEU A 58 7.71 17.20 22.35
C LEU A 58 8.43 17.24 20.99
N THR A 59 9.09 18.32 20.63
CA THR A 59 9.96 18.38 19.44
C THR A 59 11.00 17.26 19.48
N GLY A 60 11.17 16.52 18.38
CA GLY A 60 12.02 15.33 18.31
C GLY A 60 11.40 14.05 18.86
N SER A 61 10.21 14.13 19.48
CA SER A 61 9.43 12.96 19.92
C SER A 61 8.73 12.26 18.76
N ARG A 62 8.02 11.17 19.05
CA ARG A 62 7.19 10.42 18.09
C ARG A 62 5.73 10.50 18.51
N ALA A 63 4.88 10.87 17.56
CA ALA A 63 3.44 10.95 17.78
C ALA A 63 2.73 9.92 16.91
N MET A 64 2.02 8.97 17.53
CA MET A 64 1.16 8.05 16.82
C MET A 64 -0.14 8.74 16.46
N LEU A 65 -0.51 8.68 15.17
CA LEU A 65 -1.72 9.26 14.64
C LEU A 65 -2.79 8.17 14.50
N LEU A 66 -3.84 8.27 15.30
CA LEU A 66 -4.97 7.32 15.32
C LEU A 66 -6.26 8.05 15.00
N HIS A 67 -6.47 8.34 13.72
CA HIS A 67 -7.69 8.99 13.24
C HIS A 67 -8.50 8.05 12.35
N PRO A 68 -9.83 8.15 12.40
CA PRO A 68 -10.65 7.65 11.30
C PRO A 68 -10.25 8.39 10.02
N PRO A 69 -10.57 7.84 8.83
CA PRO A 69 -10.34 8.56 7.57
C PRO A 69 -11.06 9.91 7.57
N GLY A 70 -10.34 10.99 7.29
CA GLY A 70 -10.86 12.36 7.33
C GLY A 70 -9.78 13.42 7.23
N LEU A 71 -10.18 14.68 7.28
CA LEU A 71 -9.29 15.84 7.14
C LEU A 71 -8.41 16.07 8.39
N GLU A 72 -8.86 15.61 9.55
CA GLU A 72 -8.16 15.74 10.83
C GLU A 72 -6.80 15.04 10.81
N PHE A 73 -6.75 13.82 10.25
CA PHE A 73 -5.49 13.10 10.08
C PHE A 73 -4.45 13.95 9.33
N ILE A 74 -4.87 14.62 8.25
CA ILE A 74 -3.97 15.41 7.40
C ILE A 74 -3.43 16.61 8.17
N SER A 75 -4.32 17.33 8.86
CA SER A 75 -3.95 18.50 9.68
C SER A 75 -2.96 18.12 10.78
N ASP A 76 -3.18 16.99 11.44
CA ASP A 76 -2.35 16.54 12.55
C ASP A 76 -1.02 15.96 12.08
N TYR A 77 -1.00 15.27 10.93
CA TYR A 77 0.23 14.82 10.30
C TYR A 77 1.14 16.01 9.95
N LEU A 78 0.57 17.01 9.27
CA LEU A 78 1.31 18.24 8.94
C LEU A 78 1.68 19.04 10.19
N GLY A 79 0.86 19.00 11.23
CA GLY A 79 1.15 19.57 12.54
C GLY A 79 2.34 18.92 13.22
N CYS A 80 2.47 17.59 13.13
CA CYS A 80 3.66 16.89 13.61
C CYS A 80 4.91 17.35 12.87
N LEU A 81 4.87 17.39 11.53
CA LEU A 81 5.98 17.89 10.73
C LEU A 81 6.36 19.34 11.12
N ALA A 82 5.35 20.21 11.28
CA ALA A 82 5.53 21.61 11.66
C ALA A 82 6.03 21.79 13.10
N ALA A 83 5.90 20.77 13.96
CA ALA A 83 6.46 20.77 15.32
C ALA A 83 7.89 20.20 15.38
N GLY A 84 8.39 19.59 14.31
CA GLY A 84 9.60 18.77 14.33
C GLY A 84 9.39 17.46 15.12
N VAL A 85 8.17 16.94 15.12
CA VAL A 85 7.77 15.67 15.74
C VAL A 85 7.67 14.61 14.64
N VAL A 86 8.21 13.43 14.90
CA VAL A 86 8.14 12.31 13.95
C VAL A 86 6.73 11.71 13.97
N ALA A 87 5.99 11.82 12.86
CA ALA A 87 4.67 11.24 12.75
C ALA A 87 4.73 9.71 12.63
N VAL A 88 3.78 9.02 13.24
CA VAL A 88 3.64 7.55 13.15
C VAL A 88 2.20 7.23 12.75
N PRO A 89 1.88 7.17 11.45
CA PRO A 89 0.55 6.81 10.98
C PRO A 89 0.13 5.42 11.48
N GLY A 90 -1.03 5.33 12.12
CA GLY A 90 -1.57 4.10 12.66
C GLY A 90 -3.02 3.87 12.26
N VAL A 91 -3.47 2.62 12.36
CA VAL A 91 -4.87 2.26 12.16
C VAL A 91 -5.60 2.43 13.49
N PRO A 92 -6.62 3.28 13.59
CA PRO A 92 -7.40 3.41 14.81
C PRO A 92 -8.08 2.08 15.15
N PRO A 93 -8.19 1.72 16.44
CA PRO A 93 -8.95 0.54 16.84
C PRO A 93 -10.42 0.73 16.45
N GLN A 94 -10.94 -0.15 15.59
CA GLN A 94 -12.33 -0.15 15.14
C GLN A 94 -13.13 -1.26 15.85
N GLY A 95 -14.40 -0.97 16.16
CA GLY A 95 -15.34 -1.92 16.75
C GLY A 95 -15.23 -2.06 18.27
N ARG A 96 -15.98 -3.03 18.83
CA ARG A 96 -15.96 -3.28 20.29
C ARG A 96 -14.54 -3.56 20.73
N ALA A 97 -14.10 -2.93 21.80
CA ALA A 97 -12.76 -2.89 22.39
C ALA A 97 -12.04 -4.24 22.62
N HIS A 98 -12.62 -5.34 22.20
CA HIS A 98 -12.16 -6.71 22.43
C HIS A 98 -11.44 -7.34 21.23
N ASN A 99 -11.10 -6.57 20.17
CA ASN A 99 -10.25 -7.13 19.11
C ASN A 99 -8.78 -7.21 19.59
N HIS A 100 -8.49 -8.27 20.32
CA HIS A 100 -7.17 -8.56 20.90
C HIS A 100 -6.01 -8.44 19.89
N ARG A 101 -6.27 -8.75 18.62
CA ARG A 101 -5.24 -8.62 17.54
C ARG A 101 -4.91 -7.15 17.26
N ALA A 102 -5.90 -6.28 17.14
CA ALA A 102 -5.69 -4.85 16.88
C ALA A 102 -4.96 -4.17 18.05
N LEU A 103 -5.36 -4.47 19.28
CA LEU A 103 -4.70 -3.97 20.49
C LEU A 103 -3.25 -4.46 20.59
N THR A 104 -3.01 -5.74 20.35
CA THR A 104 -1.65 -6.31 20.37
C THR A 104 -0.77 -5.66 19.30
N ARG A 105 -1.31 -5.40 18.12
CA ARG A 105 -0.57 -4.70 17.05
C ARG A 105 -0.25 -3.27 17.48
N MET A 106 -1.22 -2.52 17.99
CA MET A 106 -1.04 -1.14 18.47
C MET A 106 0.05 -1.07 19.55
N ARG A 107 0.01 -1.96 20.56
CA ARG A 107 1.02 -2.05 21.62
C ARG A 107 2.43 -2.24 21.05
N ARG A 108 2.58 -3.16 20.09
CA ARG A 108 3.87 -3.42 19.44
C ARG A 108 4.38 -2.19 18.68
N LEU A 109 3.49 -1.48 17.98
CA LEU A 109 3.84 -0.26 17.25
C LEU A 109 4.25 0.86 18.21
N LEU A 110 3.52 1.08 19.30
CA LEU A 110 3.85 2.07 20.33
C LEU A 110 5.23 1.82 20.95
N ALA A 111 5.50 0.57 21.29
CA ALA A 111 6.77 0.17 21.91
C ALA A 111 7.95 0.29 20.92
N ASP A 112 7.79 -0.15 19.67
CA ASP A 112 8.84 -0.08 18.67
C ASP A 112 9.15 1.37 18.25
N ALA A 113 8.10 2.18 18.03
CA ALA A 113 8.24 3.60 17.73
C ALA A 113 8.78 4.40 18.91
N ASP A 114 8.67 3.88 20.13
CA ASP A 114 8.92 4.61 21.36
C ASP A 114 8.12 5.93 21.37
N ALA A 115 6.80 5.79 21.05
CA ALA A 115 5.91 6.92 20.92
C ALA A 115 5.53 7.50 22.28
N ASN A 116 5.60 8.83 22.39
CA ASN A 116 5.32 9.56 23.64
C ASN A 116 3.93 10.19 23.62
N VAL A 117 3.34 10.31 22.42
CA VAL A 117 2.06 10.97 22.20
C VAL A 117 1.19 10.12 21.27
N ILE A 118 -0.09 10.09 21.54
CA ILE A 118 -1.14 9.66 20.61
C ILE A 118 -2.00 10.88 20.30
N LEU A 119 -2.12 11.20 19.00
CA LEU A 119 -3.06 12.17 18.48
C LEU A 119 -4.21 11.41 17.81
N GLY A 120 -5.43 11.79 18.11
CA GLY A 120 -6.59 11.10 17.54
C GLY A 120 -7.87 11.91 17.68
N GLY A 121 -8.94 11.45 17.04
CA GLY A 121 -10.28 11.96 17.27
C GLY A 121 -10.77 11.63 18.69
N ARG A 122 -11.68 12.44 19.23
CA ARG A 122 -12.24 12.32 20.59
C ARG A 122 -12.75 10.91 20.89
N GLU A 123 -13.42 10.29 19.94
CA GLU A 123 -13.94 8.92 20.11
C GLU A 123 -12.81 7.90 20.35
N VAL A 124 -11.74 8.00 19.57
CA VAL A 124 -10.57 7.11 19.69
C VAL A 124 -9.86 7.32 21.01
N VAL A 125 -9.64 8.56 21.42
CA VAL A 125 -8.98 8.91 22.70
C VAL A 125 -9.82 8.44 23.89
N THR A 126 -11.14 8.62 23.83
CA THR A 126 -12.05 8.12 24.87
C THR A 126 -12.02 6.59 24.96
N ALA A 127 -12.03 5.90 23.82
CA ALA A 127 -11.91 4.45 23.78
C ALA A 127 -10.58 3.95 24.37
N LEU A 128 -9.47 4.62 24.07
CA LEU A 128 -8.16 4.31 24.64
C LEU A 128 -8.09 4.56 26.16
N ALA A 129 -8.69 5.63 26.63
CA ALA A 129 -8.80 5.90 28.08
C ALA A 129 -9.56 4.79 28.83
N GLY A 130 -10.62 4.24 28.24
CA GLY A 130 -11.34 3.08 28.79
C GLY A 130 -10.53 1.77 28.77
N LEU A 131 -9.45 1.71 27.99
CA LEU A 131 -8.56 0.56 27.91
C LEU A 131 -7.29 0.71 28.77
N ALA A 132 -7.06 1.88 29.40
CA ALA A 132 -5.83 2.19 30.13
C ALA A 132 -5.55 1.17 31.26
N GLU A 133 -6.58 0.65 31.93
CA GLU A 133 -6.43 -0.38 32.96
C GLU A 133 -5.88 -1.72 32.40
N HIS A 134 -6.10 -1.98 31.11
CA HIS A 134 -5.68 -3.20 30.41
C HIS A 134 -4.43 -3.01 29.55
N LEU A 135 -3.96 -1.76 29.41
CA LEU A 135 -2.82 -1.36 28.61
C LEU A 135 -1.90 -0.46 29.46
N PRO A 136 -1.09 -1.04 30.35
CA PRO A 136 -0.19 -0.27 31.23
C PRO A 136 0.76 0.65 30.45
N GLU A 137 1.08 0.31 29.21
CA GLU A 137 1.93 1.09 28.33
C GLU A 137 1.35 2.47 27.98
N LEU A 138 0.02 2.65 28.11
CA LEU A 138 -0.62 3.95 27.88
C LEU A 138 -0.45 4.92 29.06
N ALA A 139 -0.03 4.46 30.23
CA ALA A 139 0.07 5.29 31.43
C ALA A 139 1.06 6.48 31.27
N ASP A 140 2.14 6.26 30.51
CA ASP A 140 3.18 7.26 30.27
C ASP A 140 3.02 7.98 28.91
N ILE A 141 1.93 7.68 28.16
CA ILE A 141 1.67 8.25 26.84
C ILE A 141 0.59 9.34 26.95
N THR A 142 0.90 10.53 26.46
CA THR A 142 -0.10 11.60 26.36
C THR A 142 -1.07 11.30 25.23
N CYS A 143 -2.33 10.96 25.56
CA CYS A 143 -3.41 10.80 24.59
C CYS A 143 -4.18 12.14 24.45
N LEU A 144 -4.24 12.67 23.24
CA LEU A 144 -4.88 13.95 22.94
C LEU A 144 -5.96 13.81 21.87
N ALA A 145 -7.17 14.25 22.21
CA ALA A 145 -8.20 14.55 21.23
C ALA A 145 -7.83 15.89 20.58
N THR A 146 -7.50 15.85 19.29
CA THR A 146 -6.96 17.04 18.64
C THR A 146 -7.99 18.15 18.47
N GLU A 147 -9.27 17.84 18.52
CA GLU A 147 -10.39 18.82 18.59
C GLU A 147 -10.31 19.70 19.86
N ASP A 148 -9.59 19.27 20.91
CA ASP A 148 -9.40 20.05 22.14
C ASP A 148 -8.29 21.11 22.01
N ILE A 149 -7.52 21.11 20.94
CA ILE A 149 -6.51 22.14 20.69
C ILE A 149 -7.19 23.38 20.14
N PRO A 150 -7.15 24.51 20.88
CA PRO A 150 -7.75 25.76 20.42
C PRO A 150 -6.99 26.31 19.19
N ASP A 151 -7.72 26.91 18.27
CA ASP A 151 -7.14 27.46 17.04
C ASP A 151 -6.13 28.59 17.32
N GLU A 152 -6.35 29.38 18.38
CA GLU A 152 -5.47 30.46 18.81
C GLU A 152 -4.08 29.96 19.23
N ALA A 153 -3.93 28.68 19.49
CA ALA A 153 -2.61 28.10 19.77
C ALA A 153 -1.64 28.29 18.59
N ALA A 154 -2.14 28.44 17.38
CA ALA A 154 -1.34 28.67 16.17
C ALA A 154 -0.40 29.88 16.26
N ASP A 155 -0.78 30.91 17.02
CA ASP A 155 0.00 32.15 17.17
C ASP A 155 1.32 31.91 17.93
N ALA A 156 1.38 30.87 18.73
CA ALA A 156 2.57 30.50 19.50
C ALA A 156 3.54 29.57 18.74
N TRP A 157 3.19 29.16 17.53
CA TRP A 157 4.01 28.27 16.71
C TRP A 157 5.37 28.90 16.38
N ARG A 158 6.41 28.06 16.37
CA ARG A 158 7.75 28.41 15.91
C ARG A 158 8.20 27.42 14.87
N ALA A 159 8.76 27.91 13.76
CA ALA A 159 9.32 27.06 12.72
C ALA A 159 10.43 26.19 13.31
N PRO A 160 10.35 24.85 13.17
CA PRO A 160 11.39 23.96 13.63
C PRO A 160 12.64 24.05 12.74
N ASP A 161 13.80 23.74 13.30
CA ASP A 161 15.04 23.64 12.53
C ASP A 161 15.12 22.26 11.86
N LEU A 162 14.50 22.14 10.68
CA LEU A 162 14.47 20.93 9.88
C LEU A 162 15.56 20.90 8.82
N THR A 163 16.20 19.76 8.69
CA THR A 163 17.13 19.47 7.59
C THR A 163 16.56 18.37 6.68
N PRO A 164 17.08 18.20 5.48
CA PRO A 164 16.68 17.07 4.64
C PRO A 164 16.87 15.69 5.29
N ASP A 165 17.83 15.57 6.22
CA ASP A 165 18.13 14.33 6.97
C ASP A 165 17.27 14.14 8.22
N SER A 166 16.47 15.14 8.62
CA SER A 166 15.52 15.02 9.72
C SER A 166 14.44 14.01 9.37
N VAL A 167 14.16 13.07 10.28
CA VAL A 167 13.10 12.07 10.09
C VAL A 167 11.75 12.76 10.17
N ALA A 168 10.96 12.64 9.12
CA ALA A 168 9.61 13.20 9.02
C ALA A 168 8.57 12.27 9.63
N PHE A 169 8.64 10.99 9.31
CA PHE A 169 7.68 10.00 9.80
C PHE A 169 8.24 8.58 9.80
N LEU A 170 7.57 7.69 10.52
CA LEU A 170 7.83 6.25 10.50
C LEU A 170 6.69 5.55 9.76
N GLN A 171 7.01 4.93 8.64
CA GLN A 171 6.06 4.08 7.92
C GLN A 171 6.20 2.64 8.41
N TYR A 172 5.18 2.16 9.11
CA TYR A 172 5.15 0.76 9.52
C TYR A 172 4.60 -0.11 8.41
N THR A 173 5.43 -1.03 7.95
CA THR A 173 5.02 -2.04 6.96
C THR A 173 4.42 -3.25 7.67
N SER A 174 3.44 -3.86 7.03
CA SER A 174 2.82 -5.11 7.48
C SER A 174 3.65 -6.34 7.13
N GLY A 175 4.98 -6.25 7.19
CA GLY A 175 5.93 -7.26 6.73
C GLY A 175 5.54 -8.69 7.09
N SER A 176 6.05 -9.66 6.32
CA SER A 176 5.85 -11.11 6.51
C SER A 176 6.43 -11.64 7.84
N THR A 177 7.20 -10.81 8.57
CA THR A 177 7.80 -11.16 9.86
C THR A 177 6.89 -10.72 11.03
N SER A 178 6.92 -11.46 12.13
CA SER A 178 6.07 -11.23 13.31
C SER A 178 6.31 -9.90 14.05
N ALA A 179 7.44 -9.22 13.82
CA ALA A 179 7.78 -7.95 14.45
C ALA A 179 7.58 -6.77 13.49
N PRO A 180 6.93 -5.68 13.92
CA PRO A 180 6.78 -4.47 13.11
C PRO A 180 8.15 -3.85 12.85
N LYS A 181 8.33 -3.25 11.65
CA LYS A 181 9.51 -2.49 11.28
C LYS A 181 9.09 -1.09 10.84
N GLY A 182 9.48 -0.08 11.60
CA GLY A 182 9.26 1.32 11.24
C GLY A 182 10.32 1.79 10.25
N VAL A 183 9.93 2.08 9.02
CA VAL A 183 10.80 2.69 8.02
C VAL A 183 10.93 4.17 8.33
N ALA A 184 12.15 4.64 8.57
CA ALA A 184 12.44 6.04 8.90
C ALA A 184 12.60 6.87 7.61
N VAL A 185 11.54 7.58 7.24
CA VAL A 185 11.51 8.44 6.05
C VAL A 185 11.86 9.87 6.46
N THR A 186 12.82 10.47 5.75
CA THR A 186 13.27 11.84 6.01
C THR A 186 12.51 12.87 5.18
N HIS A 187 12.61 14.16 5.54
CA HIS A 187 12.07 15.25 4.72
C HIS A 187 12.69 15.28 3.33
N GLY A 188 13.98 14.96 3.20
CA GLY A 188 14.66 14.86 1.90
C GLY A 188 14.14 13.71 1.05
N ASN A 189 13.92 12.53 1.66
CA ASN A 189 13.32 11.39 0.94
C ASN A 189 11.93 11.73 0.39
N LEU A 190 11.09 12.40 1.22
CA LEU A 190 9.75 12.83 0.79
C LEU A 190 9.83 13.75 -0.42
N LEU A 191 10.59 14.84 -0.33
CA LEU A 191 10.68 15.82 -1.42
C LEU A 191 11.23 15.21 -2.72
N ASP A 192 12.20 14.29 -2.63
CA ASP A 192 12.71 13.60 -3.80
C ASP A 192 11.66 12.67 -4.42
N ASN A 193 10.91 11.94 -3.59
CA ASN A 193 9.88 11.03 -4.10
C ASN A 193 8.66 11.79 -4.66
N GLU A 194 8.27 12.92 -4.06
CA GLU A 194 7.23 13.80 -4.60
C GLU A 194 7.62 14.35 -5.99
N ARG A 195 8.89 14.72 -6.17
CA ARG A 195 9.44 15.11 -7.47
C ARG A 195 9.33 13.95 -8.48
N ILE A 196 9.70 12.75 -8.08
CA ILE A 196 9.61 11.55 -8.94
C ILE A 196 8.15 11.27 -9.34
N ILE A 197 7.21 11.31 -8.39
CA ILE A 197 5.77 11.13 -8.66
C ILE A 197 5.30 12.18 -9.66
N THR A 198 5.61 13.45 -9.41
CA THR A 198 5.22 14.58 -10.28
C THR A 198 5.73 14.39 -11.71
N GLU A 199 7.02 14.11 -11.87
CA GLU A 199 7.62 13.95 -13.19
C GLU A 199 7.11 12.69 -13.91
N ARG A 200 6.99 11.56 -13.19
CA ARG A 200 6.60 10.28 -13.77
C ARG A 200 5.11 10.20 -14.10
N MET A 201 4.24 10.81 -13.29
CA MET A 201 2.80 10.84 -13.56
C MET A 201 2.38 12.00 -14.48
N GLY A 202 3.36 12.76 -15.00
CA GLY A 202 3.10 13.84 -15.95
C GLY A 202 2.32 15.02 -15.36
N HIS A 203 2.48 15.29 -14.07
CA HIS A 203 1.85 16.45 -13.41
C HIS A 203 2.60 17.74 -13.77
N THR A 204 2.62 18.07 -15.07
CA THR A 204 3.26 19.30 -15.56
C THR A 204 2.41 20.53 -15.24
N PRO A 205 2.98 21.74 -15.26
CA PRO A 205 2.21 22.96 -15.06
C PRO A 205 1.01 23.09 -16.02
N GLU A 206 1.16 22.66 -17.27
CA GLU A 206 0.11 22.69 -18.29
C GLU A 206 -1.04 21.74 -17.94
N VAL A 207 -0.72 20.51 -17.52
CA VAL A 207 -1.72 19.52 -17.05
C VAL A 207 -2.42 20.01 -15.79
N ILE A 208 -1.67 20.58 -14.84
CA ILE A 208 -2.24 21.13 -13.61
C ILE A 208 -3.23 22.27 -13.93
N GLU A 209 -2.91 23.13 -14.89
CA GLU A 209 -3.78 24.21 -15.31
C GLU A 209 -5.01 23.70 -16.08
N GLU A 210 -4.84 22.74 -17.00
CA GLU A 210 -5.91 22.10 -17.76
C GLU A 210 -6.99 21.49 -16.85
N TYR A 211 -6.57 20.84 -15.76
CA TYR A 211 -7.48 20.24 -14.77
C TYR A 211 -7.89 21.21 -13.64
N GLY A 212 -7.64 22.51 -13.78
CA GLY A 212 -8.02 23.52 -12.78
C GLY A 212 -7.43 23.29 -11.39
N ARG A 213 -6.32 22.51 -11.31
CA ARG A 213 -5.66 22.03 -10.10
C ARG A 213 -6.44 20.97 -9.29
N GLU A 214 -7.57 20.47 -9.79
CA GLU A 214 -8.33 19.35 -9.22
C GLU A 214 -7.86 18.02 -9.83
N LEU A 215 -6.61 17.67 -9.55
CA LEU A 215 -5.88 16.66 -10.31
C LEU A 215 -6.07 15.24 -9.81
N ILE A 216 -6.28 15.08 -8.50
CA ILE A 216 -6.18 13.78 -7.83
C ILE A 216 -7.49 13.43 -7.12
N LEU A 217 -7.90 12.17 -7.25
CA LEU A 217 -8.97 11.57 -6.46
C LEU A 217 -8.47 10.27 -5.85
N SER A 218 -8.71 10.06 -4.54
CA SER A 218 -8.24 8.85 -3.86
C SER A 218 -9.18 8.37 -2.76
N TRP A 219 -9.29 7.05 -2.69
CA TRP A 219 -9.93 6.31 -1.59
C TRP A 219 -8.92 5.53 -0.75
N LEU A 220 -7.62 5.64 -1.07
CA LEU A 220 -6.58 4.87 -0.41
C LEU A 220 -6.42 5.26 1.07
N PRO A 221 -6.06 4.28 1.93
CA PRO A 221 -5.89 4.56 3.35
C PRO A 221 -4.67 5.46 3.61
N VAL A 222 -4.89 6.55 4.32
CA VAL A 222 -3.85 7.56 4.64
C VAL A 222 -2.77 7.07 5.62
N TYR A 223 -2.96 5.93 6.27
CA TYR A 223 -1.93 5.28 7.09
C TYR A 223 -1.02 4.33 6.30
N HIS A 224 -1.24 4.20 4.98
CA HIS A 224 -0.41 3.47 4.04
C HIS A 224 0.39 4.45 3.17
N ASP A 225 1.65 4.11 2.85
CA ASP A 225 2.55 4.95 2.05
C ASP A 225 1.93 5.43 0.74
N MET A 226 1.31 4.52 -0.04
CA MET A 226 0.66 4.86 -1.31
C MET A 226 -0.50 5.84 -1.13
N GLY A 227 -1.29 5.74 -0.06
CA GLY A 227 -2.39 6.65 0.21
C GLY A 227 -1.96 7.98 0.85
N LEU A 228 -0.87 7.97 1.60
CA LEU A 228 -0.33 9.17 2.25
C LEU A 228 0.49 10.00 1.27
N ILE A 229 1.53 9.41 0.68
CA ILE A 229 2.52 10.14 -0.12
C ILE A 229 1.92 10.53 -1.47
N GLY A 230 1.35 9.58 -2.23
CA GLY A 230 0.82 9.84 -3.55
C GLY A 230 -0.27 10.91 -3.61
N PRO A 231 -1.46 10.71 -3.00
CA PRO A 231 -2.53 11.70 -3.10
C PRO A 231 -2.43 12.83 -2.06
N VAL A 232 -2.07 12.53 -0.78
CA VAL A 232 -2.13 13.55 0.27
C VAL A 232 -0.92 14.47 0.21
N LEU A 233 0.30 13.96 0.27
CA LEU A 233 1.47 14.84 0.32
C LEU A 233 1.80 15.46 -1.04
N ASN A 234 1.51 14.78 -2.16
CA ASN A 234 1.66 15.36 -3.49
C ASN A 234 0.75 16.59 -3.68
N THR A 235 -0.43 16.60 -3.05
CA THR A 235 -1.31 17.79 -3.00
C THR A 235 -0.59 18.99 -2.39
N VAL A 236 0.06 18.82 -1.24
CA VAL A 236 0.83 19.90 -0.60
C VAL A 236 2.07 20.24 -1.42
N TYR A 237 2.70 19.24 -2.05
CA TYR A 237 3.89 19.47 -2.87
C TYR A 237 3.60 20.38 -4.08
N LEU A 238 2.47 20.17 -4.76
CA LEU A 238 2.09 20.88 -5.99
C LEU A 238 1.09 22.04 -5.79
N GLY A 239 0.50 22.19 -4.62
CA GLY A 239 -0.54 23.20 -4.38
C GLY A 239 -1.86 22.88 -5.09
N LEU A 240 -2.28 21.61 -5.05
CA LEU A 240 -3.48 21.09 -5.72
C LEU A 240 -4.72 21.11 -4.83
N THR A 241 -5.85 20.72 -5.42
CA THR A 241 -7.05 20.25 -4.71
C THR A 241 -7.18 18.75 -4.93
N THR A 242 -7.36 17.98 -3.85
CA THR A 242 -7.54 16.52 -3.94
C THR A 242 -8.86 16.12 -3.29
N THR A 243 -9.64 15.30 -4.01
CA THR A 243 -10.87 14.69 -3.49
C THR A 243 -10.56 13.33 -2.87
N LEU A 244 -11.02 13.14 -1.62
CA LEU A 244 -10.75 11.96 -0.82
C LEU A 244 -12.05 11.32 -0.31
N PHE A 245 -12.05 10.01 -0.10
CA PHE A 245 -13.08 9.31 0.66
C PHE A 245 -12.52 8.03 1.32
N SER A 246 -13.30 7.44 2.22
CA SER A 246 -12.82 6.31 3.02
C SER A 246 -12.63 5.03 2.20
N PRO A 247 -11.56 4.25 2.45
CA PRO A 247 -11.41 2.90 1.91
C PRO A 247 -12.61 2.00 2.21
N LEU A 248 -13.25 2.17 3.37
CA LEU A 248 -14.43 1.40 3.74
C LEU A 248 -15.60 1.65 2.79
N HIS A 249 -15.82 2.90 2.41
CA HIS A 249 -16.90 3.27 1.48
C HIS A 249 -16.66 2.70 0.09
N PHE A 250 -15.40 2.65 -0.37
CA PHE A 250 -15.04 1.94 -1.60
C PHE A 250 -15.34 0.45 -1.49
N LEU A 251 -14.91 -0.21 -0.41
CA LEU A 251 -15.12 -1.66 -0.24
C LEU A 251 -16.59 -2.05 -0.11
N GLN A 252 -17.40 -1.20 0.51
CA GLN A 252 -18.85 -1.42 0.64
C GLN A 252 -19.59 -1.26 -0.70
N GLN A 253 -19.18 -0.29 -1.51
CA GLN A 253 -19.81 0.05 -2.76
C GLN A 253 -18.76 0.57 -3.77
N PRO A 254 -18.12 -0.32 -4.55
CA PRO A 254 -16.99 0.02 -5.41
C PRO A 254 -17.30 1.00 -6.55
N ASP A 255 -18.56 1.07 -6.98
CA ASP A 255 -19.02 2.03 -8.00
C ASP A 255 -18.91 3.50 -7.56
N ARG A 256 -18.83 3.77 -6.26
CA ARG A 256 -18.54 5.12 -5.72
C ARG A 256 -17.25 5.70 -6.29
N TRP A 257 -16.23 4.86 -6.45
CA TRP A 257 -14.95 5.31 -7.03
C TRP A 257 -15.12 5.78 -8.47
N LEU A 258 -15.78 4.98 -9.31
CA LEU A 258 -16.01 5.33 -10.72
C LEU A 258 -16.95 6.52 -10.86
N LYS A 259 -18.00 6.59 -10.05
CA LYS A 259 -18.92 7.74 -9.99
C LYS A 259 -18.20 9.03 -9.58
N ALA A 260 -17.30 8.94 -8.58
CA ALA A 260 -16.51 10.09 -8.15
C ALA A 260 -15.52 10.53 -9.25
N ILE A 261 -14.90 9.61 -9.98
CA ILE A 261 -14.06 9.94 -11.14
C ILE A 261 -14.90 10.64 -12.22
N SER A 262 -16.06 10.12 -12.54
CA SER A 262 -16.97 10.72 -13.53
C SER A 262 -17.41 12.13 -13.12
N HIS A 263 -17.71 12.34 -11.83
CA HIS A 263 -18.19 13.62 -11.30
C HIS A 263 -17.10 14.68 -11.19
N TYR A 264 -15.96 14.36 -10.56
CA TYR A 264 -14.87 15.30 -10.31
C TYR A 264 -13.85 15.39 -11.45
N ARG A 265 -13.89 14.48 -12.41
CA ARG A 265 -13.05 14.44 -13.60
C ARG A 265 -11.54 14.59 -13.33
N PRO A 266 -10.97 13.82 -12.37
CA PRO A 266 -9.55 13.91 -12.05
C PRO A 266 -8.68 13.38 -13.19
N HIS A 267 -7.44 13.85 -13.26
CA HIS A 267 -6.39 13.31 -14.12
C HIS A 267 -5.88 11.97 -13.57
N THR A 268 -5.66 11.90 -12.25
CA THR A 268 -4.98 10.81 -11.56
C THR A 268 -5.86 10.19 -10.49
N SER A 269 -6.04 8.89 -10.56
CA SER A 269 -6.61 8.06 -9.51
C SER A 269 -6.10 6.63 -9.68
N GLY A 270 -6.22 5.79 -8.67
CA GLY A 270 -5.79 4.40 -8.80
C GLY A 270 -5.83 3.63 -7.49
N GLY A 271 -5.24 2.46 -7.53
CA GLY A 271 -5.15 1.57 -6.38
C GLY A 271 -4.52 0.22 -6.74
N PRO A 272 -4.50 -0.74 -5.82
CA PRO A 272 -4.04 -2.09 -6.10
C PRO A 272 -4.93 -2.80 -7.12
N ASN A 273 -4.41 -3.87 -7.73
CA ASN A 273 -5.11 -4.64 -8.77
C ASN A 273 -6.50 -5.15 -8.34
N PHE A 274 -6.66 -5.50 -7.04
CA PHE A 274 -7.96 -5.93 -6.51
C PHE A 274 -9.06 -4.86 -6.65
N ALA A 275 -8.70 -3.59 -6.66
CA ALA A 275 -9.68 -2.51 -6.77
C ALA A 275 -10.33 -2.49 -8.16
N TYR A 276 -9.56 -2.72 -9.19
CA TYR A 276 -10.05 -2.86 -10.56
C TYR A 276 -10.92 -4.11 -10.71
N GLU A 277 -10.49 -5.25 -10.13
CA GLU A 277 -11.29 -6.47 -10.10
C GLU A 277 -12.62 -6.30 -9.34
N LEU A 278 -12.58 -5.56 -8.22
CA LEU A 278 -13.79 -5.31 -7.44
C LEU A 278 -14.77 -4.41 -8.20
N SER A 279 -14.26 -3.38 -8.89
CA SER A 279 -15.07 -2.52 -9.74
C SER A 279 -15.69 -3.29 -10.91
N LEU A 280 -14.95 -4.20 -11.55
CA LEU A 280 -15.47 -5.09 -12.60
C LEU A 280 -16.63 -5.96 -12.13
N LYS A 281 -16.58 -6.49 -10.91
CA LYS A 281 -17.66 -7.31 -10.34
C LYS A 281 -18.97 -6.54 -10.14
N HIS A 282 -18.88 -5.24 -9.97
CA HIS A 282 -20.02 -4.35 -9.76
C HIS A 282 -20.43 -3.59 -11.02
N ALA A 283 -19.73 -3.81 -12.16
CA ALA A 283 -20.06 -3.18 -13.42
C ALA A 283 -21.38 -3.77 -13.97
N THR A 284 -22.38 -2.92 -14.11
CA THR A 284 -23.63 -3.20 -14.85
C THR A 284 -23.69 -2.27 -16.05
N ASP A 285 -24.43 -2.66 -17.09
CA ASP A 285 -24.60 -1.82 -18.29
C ASP A 285 -25.13 -0.43 -17.91
N GLU A 286 -26.10 -0.35 -16.98
CA GLU A 286 -26.65 0.91 -16.49
C GLU A 286 -25.58 1.79 -15.81
N LEU A 287 -24.70 1.19 -15.01
CA LEU A 287 -23.60 1.92 -14.39
C LEU A 287 -22.65 2.46 -15.45
N VAL A 288 -22.21 1.61 -16.38
CA VAL A 288 -21.23 1.98 -17.42
C VAL A 288 -21.78 3.09 -18.32
N ASP A 289 -23.05 3.00 -18.74
CA ASP A 289 -23.72 4.01 -19.58
C ASP A 289 -23.85 5.38 -18.88
N GLY A 290 -23.88 5.40 -17.55
CA GLY A 290 -23.97 6.60 -16.73
C GLY A 290 -22.63 7.27 -16.41
N LEU A 291 -21.48 6.71 -16.81
CA LEU A 291 -20.16 7.20 -16.47
C LEU A 291 -19.47 7.97 -17.60
N ASP A 292 -18.63 8.95 -17.24
CA ASP A 292 -17.63 9.56 -18.11
C ASP A 292 -16.25 9.47 -17.46
N LEU A 293 -15.45 8.52 -17.91
CA LEU A 293 -14.09 8.28 -17.41
C LEU A 293 -12.99 8.88 -18.32
N SER A 294 -13.36 9.73 -19.28
CA SER A 294 -12.45 10.26 -20.30
C SER A 294 -11.35 11.18 -19.75
N SER A 295 -11.59 11.78 -18.58
CA SER A 295 -10.61 12.62 -17.87
C SER A 295 -9.48 11.82 -17.22
N TRP A 296 -9.70 10.54 -16.90
CA TRP A 296 -8.78 9.69 -16.17
C TRP A 296 -7.60 9.26 -17.05
N LYS A 297 -6.44 9.92 -16.88
CA LYS A 297 -5.23 9.70 -17.70
C LYS A 297 -4.20 8.83 -16.99
N VAL A 298 -4.16 8.88 -15.65
CA VAL A 298 -3.24 8.09 -14.85
C VAL A 298 -4.04 7.20 -13.90
N ALA A 299 -4.36 5.99 -14.37
CA ALA A 299 -4.98 4.92 -13.60
C ALA A 299 -3.87 4.06 -12.98
N PHE A 300 -3.23 4.57 -11.89
CA PHE A 300 -2.10 3.86 -11.31
C PHE A 300 -2.51 2.53 -10.68
N ASN A 301 -1.69 1.49 -10.95
CA ASN A 301 -1.89 0.15 -10.42
C ASN A 301 -0.56 -0.35 -9.84
N GLY A 302 -0.55 -0.69 -8.54
CA GLY A 302 0.66 -1.11 -7.85
C GLY A 302 0.39 -1.71 -6.48
N ALA A 303 1.47 -1.87 -5.71
CA ALA A 303 1.46 -2.42 -4.36
C ALA A 303 1.14 -3.94 -4.25
N GLU A 304 0.69 -4.59 -5.30
CA GLU A 304 0.48 -6.04 -5.41
C GLU A 304 0.72 -6.50 -6.86
N PRO A 305 0.78 -7.82 -7.14
CA PRO A 305 0.95 -8.31 -8.50
C PRO A 305 -0.15 -7.79 -9.44
N ILE A 306 0.28 -7.19 -10.56
CA ILE A 306 -0.61 -6.62 -11.57
C ILE A 306 -0.93 -7.69 -12.61
N ARG A 307 -2.22 -7.92 -12.87
CA ARG A 307 -2.69 -8.96 -13.77
C ARG A 307 -3.09 -8.38 -15.14
N ALA A 308 -2.45 -8.84 -16.20
CA ALA A 308 -2.76 -8.40 -17.57
C ALA A 308 -4.25 -8.63 -17.95
N ALA A 309 -4.83 -9.74 -17.48
CA ALA A 309 -6.25 -10.04 -17.69
C ALA A 309 -7.18 -9.01 -17.03
N THR A 310 -6.83 -8.53 -15.81
CA THR A 310 -7.57 -7.46 -15.14
C THR A 310 -7.55 -6.18 -15.96
N LEU A 311 -6.37 -5.78 -16.45
CA LEU A 311 -6.20 -4.57 -17.25
C LEU A 311 -7.03 -4.65 -18.54
N ARG A 312 -6.97 -5.79 -19.25
CA ARG A 312 -7.76 -5.99 -20.49
C ARG A 312 -9.26 -5.91 -20.22
N ARG A 313 -9.77 -6.70 -19.29
CA ARG A 313 -11.20 -6.73 -18.94
C ARG A 313 -11.71 -5.37 -18.52
N PHE A 314 -10.95 -4.64 -17.69
CA PHE A 314 -11.35 -3.30 -17.23
C PHE A 314 -11.41 -2.31 -18.39
N ALA A 315 -10.39 -2.28 -19.27
CA ALA A 315 -10.40 -1.42 -20.44
C ALA A 315 -11.57 -1.72 -21.37
N ASP A 316 -11.85 -2.99 -21.64
CA ASP A 316 -12.94 -3.41 -22.53
C ASP A 316 -14.31 -3.07 -21.92
N THR A 317 -14.51 -3.31 -20.62
CA THR A 317 -15.78 -3.03 -19.92
C THR A 317 -16.10 -1.54 -19.89
N PHE A 318 -15.12 -0.68 -19.63
CA PHE A 318 -15.34 0.76 -19.47
C PHE A 318 -14.96 1.59 -20.71
N ALA A 319 -14.73 0.95 -21.87
CA ALA A 319 -14.40 1.65 -23.12
C ALA A 319 -15.52 2.61 -23.55
N SER A 320 -16.79 2.20 -23.45
CA SER A 320 -17.95 3.05 -23.80
C SER A 320 -18.12 4.24 -22.84
N ALA A 321 -17.65 4.11 -21.59
CA ALA A 321 -17.57 5.20 -20.62
C ALA A 321 -16.35 6.13 -20.84
N GLY A 322 -15.58 5.94 -21.91
CA GLY A 322 -14.43 6.80 -22.25
C GLY A 322 -13.11 6.42 -21.58
N PHE A 323 -13.04 5.30 -20.85
CA PHE A 323 -11.78 4.81 -20.30
C PHE A 323 -10.88 4.29 -21.43
N ARG A 324 -9.62 4.74 -21.44
CA ARG A 324 -8.63 4.35 -22.44
C ARG A 324 -7.60 3.39 -21.85
N ARG A 325 -7.18 2.41 -22.61
CA ARG A 325 -6.14 1.46 -22.20
C ARG A 325 -4.82 2.14 -21.84
N GLU A 326 -4.49 3.24 -22.52
CA GLU A 326 -3.32 4.07 -22.30
C GLU A 326 -3.35 4.80 -20.95
N ALA A 327 -4.51 4.88 -20.29
CA ALA A 327 -4.64 5.45 -18.95
C ALA A 327 -4.03 4.56 -17.86
N PHE A 328 -3.90 3.26 -18.09
CA PHE A 328 -3.27 2.38 -17.11
C PHE A 328 -1.82 2.77 -16.86
N TYR A 329 -1.49 2.88 -15.59
CA TYR A 329 -0.18 3.27 -15.11
C TYR A 329 0.36 2.24 -14.09
N PRO A 330 0.84 1.07 -14.57
CA PRO A 330 1.51 0.12 -13.70
C PRO A 330 2.75 0.75 -13.06
N CYS A 331 2.91 0.53 -11.76
CA CYS A 331 4.03 1.08 -11.00
C CYS A 331 4.51 0.11 -9.93
N TYR A 332 5.77 0.28 -9.52
CA TYR A 332 6.36 -0.47 -8.43
C TYR A 332 6.95 0.46 -7.40
N GLY A 333 6.83 0.07 -6.14
CA GLY A 333 7.42 0.78 -5.03
C GLY A 333 7.19 0.09 -3.68
N LEU A 334 7.85 0.62 -2.67
CA LEU A 334 7.83 0.11 -1.31
C LEU A 334 8.19 1.21 -0.32
N ALA A 335 7.76 1.07 0.92
CA ALA A 335 8.01 2.06 1.97
C ALA A 335 9.50 2.32 2.22
N GLU A 336 10.35 1.29 2.05
CA GLU A 336 11.80 1.38 2.18
C GLU A 336 12.45 2.32 1.13
N ALA A 337 11.75 2.58 0.01
CA ALA A 337 12.12 3.58 -0.98
C ALA A 337 11.16 4.79 -0.98
N THR A 338 10.58 5.11 0.17
CA THR A 338 9.56 6.14 0.41
C THR A 338 8.19 5.69 -0.12
N VAL A 339 7.98 5.61 -1.44
CA VAL A 339 6.85 4.92 -2.07
C VAL A 339 7.15 4.50 -3.50
N MET A 340 7.39 5.42 -4.43
CA MET A 340 7.51 5.13 -5.86
C MET A 340 8.95 4.92 -6.28
N VAL A 341 9.21 3.79 -6.95
CA VAL A 341 10.53 3.43 -7.53
C VAL A 341 10.47 3.49 -9.06
N THR A 342 9.49 2.80 -9.66
CA THR A 342 9.29 2.82 -11.12
C THR A 342 7.85 3.15 -11.47
N GLY A 343 7.63 3.65 -12.67
CA GLY A 343 6.31 3.90 -13.22
C GLY A 343 6.29 3.84 -14.73
N ALA A 344 5.13 3.47 -15.27
CA ALA A 344 4.87 3.42 -16.69
C ALA A 344 5.02 4.80 -17.37
N SER A 345 4.87 4.85 -18.67
CA SER A 345 4.77 6.10 -19.40
C SER A 345 3.31 6.56 -19.44
N VAL A 346 3.09 7.86 -19.23
CA VAL A 346 1.76 8.46 -19.40
C VAL A 346 1.37 8.43 -20.87
N ASP A 347 0.09 8.25 -21.16
CA ASP A 347 -0.49 8.15 -22.51
C ASP A 347 0.10 7.02 -23.40
N ALA A 348 0.66 5.98 -22.79
CA ALA A 348 1.11 4.79 -23.47
C ALA A 348 0.49 3.53 -22.84
N PRO A 349 0.08 2.53 -23.65
CA PRO A 349 -0.47 1.30 -23.10
C PRO A 349 0.60 0.57 -22.28
N PRO A 350 0.19 -0.16 -21.22
CA PRO A 350 1.12 -0.99 -20.45
C PRO A 350 1.86 -2.00 -21.32
N THR A 351 3.14 -2.19 -21.07
CA THR A 351 3.94 -3.25 -21.69
C THR A 351 3.51 -4.60 -21.14
N LEU A 352 3.15 -5.52 -22.03
CA LEU A 352 2.79 -6.88 -21.68
C LEU A 352 3.75 -7.85 -22.39
N LEU A 353 4.41 -8.72 -21.63
CA LEU A 353 5.22 -9.81 -22.18
C LEU A 353 4.43 -11.11 -22.16
N ALA A 354 4.39 -11.80 -23.29
CA ALA A 354 3.77 -13.12 -23.38
C ALA A 354 4.59 -14.17 -22.60
N ALA A 355 3.96 -15.28 -22.20
CA ALA A 355 4.62 -16.35 -21.47
C ALA A 355 5.85 -16.92 -22.22
N GLU A 356 5.77 -17.02 -23.54
CA GLU A 356 6.85 -17.46 -24.42
C GLU A 356 8.10 -16.55 -24.36
N ASP A 357 7.92 -15.27 -24.03
CA ASP A 357 8.99 -14.29 -23.88
C ASP A 357 9.67 -14.32 -22.50
N LEU A 358 9.05 -14.99 -21.52
CA LEU A 358 9.49 -15.03 -20.13
C LEU A 358 10.47 -16.18 -19.82
N GLY A 359 10.73 -17.06 -20.81
CA GLY A 359 11.63 -18.20 -20.67
C GLY A 359 11.00 -19.39 -19.93
N PRO A 360 11.77 -20.48 -19.72
CA PRO A 360 11.24 -21.77 -19.22
C PRO A 360 10.78 -21.78 -17.74
N HIS A 361 10.74 -20.65 -17.07
CA HIS A 361 10.43 -20.53 -15.64
C HIS A 361 9.01 -20.03 -15.34
N THR A 362 8.18 -19.78 -16.35
CA THR A 362 6.80 -19.31 -16.20
C THR A 362 5.83 -20.34 -16.74
N GLY A 363 5.02 -20.89 -15.86
CA GLY A 363 4.25 -22.13 -16.07
C GLY A 363 2.92 -22.01 -16.80
N GLU A 364 2.55 -20.90 -17.49
CA GLU A 364 1.25 -20.79 -18.14
C GLU A 364 1.29 -20.16 -19.54
N ALA A 365 0.58 -20.79 -20.47
CA ALA A 365 0.45 -20.34 -21.88
C ALA A 365 -0.26 -18.97 -22.04
N ASP A 366 -0.96 -18.48 -21.02
CA ASP A 366 -1.68 -17.20 -20.99
C ASP A 366 -1.09 -16.17 -19.99
N ALA A 367 -0.02 -16.52 -19.26
CA ALA A 367 0.61 -15.62 -18.31
C ALA A 367 1.37 -14.51 -19.05
N ALA A 368 0.86 -13.29 -19.01
CA ALA A 368 1.58 -12.11 -19.47
C ALA A 368 2.12 -11.35 -18.26
N ALA A 369 3.45 -11.12 -18.21
CA ALA A 369 4.01 -10.21 -17.23
C ALA A 369 3.70 -8.76 -17.61
N VAL A 370 3.34 -7.95 -16.61
CA VAL A 370 3.06 -6.53 -16.79
C VAL A 370 4.28 -5.72 -16.41
N GLY A 371 4.75 -4.89 -17.34
CA GLY A 371 5.83 -3.94 -17.08
C GLY A 371 5.39 -2.89 -16.05
N CYS A 372 6.20 -2.69 -15.03
CA CYS A 372 5.98 -1.68 -13.98
C CYS A 372 6.73 -0.37 -14.28
N GLY A 373 7.10 -0.15 -15.54
CA GLY A 373 7.73 1.06 -16.02
C GLY A 373 9.20 1.19 -15.67
N ARG A 374 9.73 2.39 -15.89
CA ARG A 374 11.15 2.73 -15.75
C ARG A 374 11.43 3.36 -14.40
N PRO A 375 12.69 3.28 -13.91
CA PRO A 375 13.09 3.95 -12.67
C PRO A 375 12.78 5.45 -12.70
N GLY A 376 12.39 5.99 -11.54
CA GLY A 376 12.23 7.42 -11.36
C GLY A 376 13.54 8.19 -11.58
N PRO A 377 13.48 9.46 -12.00
CA PRO A 377 14.68 10.27 -12.19
C PRO A 377 15.54 10.33 -10.92
N GLY A 378 16.83 10.01 -11.06
CA GLY A 378 17.76 9.94 -9.92
C GLY A 378 17.76 8.64 -9.14
N LEU A 379 16.87 7.68 -9.48
CA LEU A 379 16.92 6.32 -8.97
C LEU A 379 17.68 5.39 -9.91
N THR A 380 18.42 4.48 -9.31
CA THR A 380 19.02 3.33 -10.00
C THR A 380 18.31 2.07 -9.53
N VAL A 381 17.80 1.30 -10.47
CA VAL A 381 17.28 -0.05 -10.25
C VAL A 381 18.21 -1.03 -10.95
N THR A 382 18.63 -2.07 -10.25
CA THR A 382 19.44 -3.15 -10.79
C THR A 382 18.92 -4.49 -10.29
N ILE A 383 19.15 -5.53 -11.07
CA ILE A 383 18.80 -6.89 -10.69
C ILE A 383 20.07 -7.59 -10.22
N ALA A 384 20.03 -8.13 -9.02
CA ALA A 384 21.19 -8.76 -8.40
C ALA A 384 20.93 -10.21 -8.04
N ASP A 385 21.96 -11.03 -8.13
CA ASP A 385 21.99 -12.35 -7.50
C ASP A 385 21.90 -12.16 -5.97
N PRO A 386 20.87 -12.70 -5.30
CA PRO A 386 20.64 -12.44 -3.88
C PRO A 386 21.70 -13.03 -2.95
N GLU A 387 22.47 -14.04 -3.42
CA GLU A 387 23.50 -14.73 -2.64
C GLU A 387 24.89 -14.14 -2.92
N GLN A 388 25.21 -13.87 -4.19
CA GLN A 388 26.53 -13.41 -4.60
C GLN A 388 26.68 -11.88 -4.56
N GLY A 389 25.57 -11.14 -4.61
CA GLY A 389 25.60 -9.67 -4.68
C GLY A 389 26.26 -9.16 -5.96
N THR A 390 26.10 -9.89 -7.06
CA THR A 390 26.55 -9.52 -8.40
C THR A 390 25.38 -9.08 -9.26
N GLU A 391 25.59 -8.11 -10.16
CA GLU A 391 24.57 -7.68 -11.12
C GLU A 391 24.30 -8.79 -12.14
N LEU A 392 23.01 -9.05 -12.40
CA LEU A 392 22.58 -10.01 -13.39
C LEU A 392 22.33 -9.34 -14.74
N PRO A 393 22.57 -10.05 -15.85
CA PRO A 393 22.24 -9.57 -17.19
C PRO A 393 20.74 -9.28 -17.34
N GLU A 394 20.42 -8.39 -18.29
CA GLU A 394 19.04 -8.06 -18.65
C GLU A 394 18.27 -9.31 -19.04
N GLY A 395 17.00 -9.39 -18.62
CA GLY A 395 16.12 -10.53 -18.81
C GLY A 395 16.29 -11.67 -17.79
N GLN A 396 17.33 -11.66 -16.95
CA GLN A 396 17.47 -12.65 -15.88
C GLN A 396 16.75 -12.21 -14.60
N VAL A 397 16.03 -13.13 -13.98
CA VAL A 397 15.33 -12.90 -12.72
C VAL A 397 16.29 -12.94 -11.54
N GLY A 398 16.25 -11.92 -10.71
CA GLY A 398 17.01 -11.81 -9.47
C GLY A 398 16.33 -10.87 -8.47
N GLU A 399 17.02 -10.52 -7.40
CA GLU A 399 16.51 -9.57 -6.42
C GLU A 399 16.61 -8.13 -6.97
N ILE A 400 15.51 -7.39 -6.84
CA ILE A 400 15.46 -5.97 -7.24
C ILE A 400 16.21 -5.15 -6.19
N TRP A 401 17.27 -4.45 -6.60
CA TRP A 401 18.04 -3.55 -5.75
C TRP A 401 17.87 -2.11 -6.21
N VAL A 402 17.72 -1.19 -5.23
CA VAL A 402 17.43 0.22 -5.51
C VAL A 402 18.45 1.12 -4.83
N SER A 403 18.88 2.17 -5.53
CA SER A 403 19.73 3.23 -4.97
C SER A 403 19.22 4.60 -5.43
N GLY A 404 19.28 5.59 -4.55
CA GLY A 404 18.89 6.98 -4.83
C GLY A 404 18.41 7.73 -3.59
N ALA A 405 18.07 9.01 -3.78
CA ALA A 405 17.72 9.90 -2.69
C ALA A 405 16.38 9.58 -2.00
N SER A 406 15.48 8.86 -2.69
CA SER A 406 14.21 8.39 -2.13
C SER A 406 14.36 7.15 -1.23
N VAL A 407 15.53 6.47 -1.23
CA VAL A 407 15.77 5.34 -0.32
C VAL A 407 15.80 5.86 1.10
N ALA A 408 14.94 5.30 1.96
CA ALA A 408 14.77 5.75 3.34
C ALA A 408 16.05 5.56 4.18
N LYS A 409 16.11 6.24 5.31
CA LYS A 409 17.29 6.24 6.20
C LYS A 409 17.62 4.86 6.78
N GLY A 410 16.60 4.00 6.89
CA GLY A 410 16.70 2.66 7.46
C GLY A 410 15.49 2.29 8.32
N TYR A 411 15.60 1.21 9.06
CA TYR A 411 14.59 0.83 10.05
C TYR A 411 14.86 1.51 11.38
N TRP A 412 13.81 2.08 11.96
CA TRP A 412 13.88 2.77 13.25
C TRP A 412 14.42 1.86 14.34
N ARG A 413 15.45 2.33 15.08
CA ARG A 413 16.12 1.61 16.18
C ARG A 413 16.58 0.17 15.86
N ASN A 414 16.71 -0.18 14.59
CA ASN A 414 17.15 -1.51 14.16
C ASN A 414 18.36 -1.43 13.22
N ALA A 415 19.55 -1.21 13.83
CA ALA A 415 20.79 -1.02 13.10
C ALA A 415 21.23 -2.26 12.29
N LEU A 416 20.93 -3.48 12.80
CA LEU A 416 21.28 -4.71 12.10
C LEU A 416 20.46 -4.86 10.81
N ALA A 417 19.14 -4.83 10.91
CA ALA A 417 18.27 -4.90 9.74
C ALA A 417 18.50 -3.73 8.77
N THR A 418 18.81 -2.53 9.28
CA THR A 418 19.18 -1.39 8.43
C THR A 418 20.43 -1.68 7.61
N ARG A 419 21.47 -2.25 8.21
CA ARG A 419 22.71 -2.58 7.50
C ARG A 419 22.46 -3.64 6.43
N GLU A 420 21.71 -4.68 6.76
CA GLU A 420 21.43 -5.80 5.86
C GLU A 420 20.54 -5.39 4.68
N THR A 421 19.57 -4.51 4.91
CA THR A 421 18.58 -4.12 3.91
C THR A 421 18.98 -2.88 3.11
N PHE A 422 19.49 -1.81 3.77
CA PHE A 422 19.69 -0.50 3.12
C PHE A 422 21.14 -0.22 2.74
N ARG A 423 22.08 -1.08 3.09
CA ARG A 423 23.51 -0.82 2.88
C ARG A 423 24.22 -1.95 2.16
N ALA A 424 23.50 -2.65 1.31
CA ALA A 424 24.09 -3.69 0.46
C ALA A 424 25.09 -3.07 -0.53
N THR A 425 26.13 -3.84 -0.87
CA THR A 425 27.14 -3.48 -1.86
C THR A 425 27.05 -4.43 -3.02
N LEU A 426 27.03 -3.87 -4.23
CA LEU A 426 27.07 -4.63 -5.46
C LEU A 426 28.51 -4.83 -5.89
N THR A 427 28.90 -6.04 -6.25
CA THR A 427 30.25 -6.35 -6.70
C THR A 427 30.59 -5.58 -7.98
N GLY A 428 31.71 -4.86 -7.96
CA GLY A 428 32.15 -4.06 -9.12
C GLY A 428 31.42 -2.72 -9.32
N ARG A 429 30.57 -2.31 -8.40
CA ARG A 429 29.82 -1.04 -8.48
C ARG A 429 29.92 -0.27 -7.15
N GLU A 430 30.20 1.01 -7.24
CA GLU A 430 30.24 1.88 -6.07
C GLU A 430 28.83 2.24 -5.59
N GLY A 431 28.69 2.52 -4.30
CA GLY A 431 27.46 2.97 -3.67
C GLY A 431 26.83 1.94 -2.74
N ARG A 432 25.68 2.32 -2.21
CA ARG A 432 24.85 1.49 -1.34
C ARG A 432 23.50 1.26 -1.99
N PHE A 433 23.01 0.05 -1.86
CA PHE A 433 21.74 -0.36 -2.42
C PHE A 433 20.79 -0.84 -1.33
N LEU A 434 19.52 -0.55 -1.51
CA LEU A 434 18.41 -1.15 -0.81
C LEU A 434 18.13 -2.52 -1.43
N ARG A 435 18.15 -3.57 -0.62
CA ARG A 435 17.63 -4.89 -0.98
C ARG A 435 16.14 -4.92 -0.73
N THR A 436 15.35 -5.03 -1.77
CA THR A 436 13.89 -4.95 -1.64
C THR A 436 13.28 -6.26 -1.12
N GLY A 437 13.95 -7.38 -1.35
CA GLY A 437 13.40 -8.71 -1.13
C GLY A 437 12.34 -9.11 -2.15
N ASP A 438 12.08 -8.26 -3.15
CA ASP A 438 11.22 -8.57 -4.29
C ASP A 438 12.08 -9.07 -5.46
N LEU A 439 11.54 -10.00 -6.26
CA LEU A 439 12.17 -10.59 -7.42
C LEU A 439 11.63 -9.96 -8.70
N GLY A 440 12.48 -9.82 -9.69
CA GLY A 440 12.11 -9.29 -10.99
C GLY A 440 13.26 -9.31 -11.97
N PHE A 441 13.03 -8.75 -13.15
CA PHE A 441 14.03 -8.56 -14.18
C PHE A 441 13.82 -7.24 -14.90
N LEU A 442 14.87 -6.75 -15.56
CA LEU A 442 14.80 -5.60 -16.47
C LEU A 442 14.76 -6.07 -17.91
N ARG A 443 13.94 -5.42 -18.74
CA ARG A 443 13.94 -5.59 -20.19
C ARG A 443 13.73 -4.24 -20.87
N ASP A 444 14.64 -3.85 -21.73
CA ASP A 444 14.64 -2.52 -22.37
C ASP A 444 14.58 -1.36 -21.34
N GLY A 445 15.18 -1.57 -20.15
CA GLY A 445 15.18 -0.62 -19.04
C GLY A 445 13.84 -0.51 -18.29
N GLU A 446 12.85 -1.34 -18.58
CA GLU A 446 11.58 -1.47 -17.86
C GLU A 446 11.64 -2.61 -16.85
N LEU A 447 11.05 -2.39 -15.67
CA LEU A 447 11.02 -3.36 -14.58
C LEU A 447 9.80 -4.28 -14.69
N PHE A 448 10.03 -5.59 -14.59
CA PHE A 448 9.01 -6.62 -14.46
C PHE A 448 9.17 -7.32 -13.10
N VAL A 449 8.15 -7.21 -12.26
CA VAL A 449 8.15 -7.82 -10.92
C VAL A 449 7.54 -9.20 -10.99
N THR A 450 8.28 -10.23 -10.54
CA THR A 450 7.84 -11.63 -10.62
C THR A 450 7.37 -12.21 -9.28
N GLY A 451 7.79 -11.64 -8.15
CA GLY A 451 7.36 -12.14 -6.83
C GLY A 451 8.20 -11.64 -5.68
N ARG A 452 8.18 -12.39 -4.57
CA ARG A 452 8.99 -12.12 -3.38
C ARG A 452 9.94 -13.25 -3.09
N LEU A 453 11.19 -12.91 -2.78
CA LEU A 453 12.24 -13.88 -2.47
C LEU A 453 11.85 -14.83 -1.30
N LYS A 454 11.21 -14.30 -0.27
CA LYS A 454 10.78 -15.07 0.92
C LYS A 454 9.53 -15.92 0.71
N ASP A 455 8.74 -15.58 -0.30
CA ASP A 455 7.50 -16.29 -0.63
C ASP A 455 7.72 -17.35 -1.73
N LEU A 456 8.90 -17.36 -2.34
CA LEU A 456 9.24 -18.28 -3.43
C LEU A 456 9.17 -19.74 -2.93
N ILE A 457 8.45 -20.56 -3.68
CA ILE A 457 8.32 -22.00 -3.43
C ILE A 457 9.29 -22.72 -4.36
N VAL A 458 10.16 -23.54 -3.82
CA VAL A 458 11.14 -24.30 -4.61
C VAL A 458 10.80 -25.79 -4.50
N ILE A 459 10.35 -26.38 -5.61
CA ILE A 459 10.04 -27.81 -5.71
C ILE A 459 10.92 -28.42 -6.80
N ASP A 460 11.64 -29.48 -6.49
CA ASP A 460 12.53 -30.17 -7.43
C ASP A 460 13.51 -29.24 -8.16
N GLY A 461 14.01 -28.21 -7.45
CA GLY A 461 14.93 -27.21 -8.00
C GLY A 461 14.28 -26.18 -8.94
N ARG A 462 12.94 -26.17 -9.04
CA ARG A 462 12.20 -25.19 -9.82
C ARG A 462 11.53 -24.16 -8.93
N ASN A 463 11.56 -22.92 -9.35
CA ASN A 463 10.93 -21.81 -8.68
C ASN A 463 9.45 -21.71 -9.08
N HIS A 464 8.57 -21.66 -8.09
CA HIS A 464 7.13 -21.43 -8.28
C HIS A 464 6.71 -20.19 -7.48
N TYR A 465 5.99 -19.30 -8.13
CA TYR A 465 5.49 -18.08 -7.50
C TYR A 465 4.11 -18.34 -6.89
N PRO A 466 3.92 -18.13 -5.59
CA PRO A 466 2.64 -18.43 -4.93
C PRO A 466 1.42 -17.81 -5.59
N GLN A 467 1.55 -16.58 -6.09
CA GLN A 467 0.43 -15.86 -6.73
C GLN A 467 -0.08 -16.57 -8.00
N ASP A 468 0.78 -17.29 -8.72
CA ASP A 468 0.39 -18.00 -9.92
C ASP A 468 -0.41 -19.26 -9.54
N LEU A 469 0.06 -19.98 -8.50
CA LEU A 469 -0.65 -21.13 -7.94
C LEU A 469 -2.03 -20.72 -7.36
N GLU A 470 -2.06 -19.60 -6.65
CA GLU A 470 -3.27 -19.02 -6.08
C GLU A 470 -4.28 -18.65 -7.17
N LEU A 471 -3.81 -18.05 -8.26
CA LEU A 471 -4.66 -17.68 -9.39
C LEU A 471 -5.26 -18.90 -10.07
N SER A 472 -4.42 -19.90 -10.41
CA SER A 472 -4.89 -21.14 -11.04
C SER A 472 -5.93 -21.87 -10.19
N ALA A 473 -5.71 -21.89 -8.86
CA ALA A 473 -6.70 -22.43 -7.94
C ALA A 473 -7.99 -21.62 -7.92
N GLU A 474 -7.93 -20.30 -7.83
CA GLU A 474 -9.11 -19.43 -7.79
C GLU A 474 -9.98 -19.52 -9.05
N MET A 475 -9.35 -19.74 -10.22
CA MET A 475 -10.05 -19.83 -11.49
C MET A 475 -10.75 -21.18 -11.70
N CYS A 476 -10.41 -22.24 -10.99
CA CYS A 476 -10.96 -23.57 -11.23
C CYS A 476 -12.42 -23.74 -10.80
N HIS A 477 -12.94 -22.90 -9.88
CA HIS A 477 -14.33 -22.99 -9.43
C HIS A 477 -14.88 -21.65 -8.91
N PRO A 478 -16.11 -21.22 -9.30
CA PRO A 478 -16.67 -19.91 -8.93
C PRO A 478 -16.97 -19.73 -7.43
N VAL A 479 -17.00 -20.80 -6.66
CA VAL A 479 -17.20 -20.76 -5.19
C VAL A 479 -15.95 -20.27 -4.45
N LEU A 480 -14.78 -20.35 -5.08
CA LEU A 480 -13.52 -19.84 -4.53
C LEU A 480 -13.51 -18.31 -4.59
N ARG A 481 -13.16 -17.71 -3.48
CA ARG A 481 -13.16 -16.25 -3.36
C ARG A 481 -11.89 -15.66 -3.97
N PRO A 482 -11.99 -14.87 -5.05
CA PRO A 482 -10.82 -14.25 -5.67
C PRO A 482 -10.02 -13.39 -4.70
N GLY A 483 -8.68 -13.51 -4.76
CA GLY A 483 -7.78 -12.81 -3.86
C GLY A 483 -7.88 -13.29 -2.39
N CYS A 484 -8.36 -14.50 -2.18
CA CYS A 484 -8.53 -15.12 -0.86
C CYS A 484 -7.97 -16.55 -0.82
N THR A 485 -6.88 -16.78 -1.54
CA THR A 485 -6.13 -18.03 -1.56
C THR A 485 -4.70 -17.78 -1.14
N ALA A 486 -4.09 -18.67 -0.35
CA ALA A 486 -2.70 -18.59 0.07
C ALA A 486 -1.99 -19.91 -0.24
N ALA A 487 -0.97 -19.87 -1.09
CA ALA A 487 -0.08 -20.98 -1.39
C ALA A 487 1.26 -20.80 -0.67
N PHE A 488 1.77 -21.86 -0.08
CA PHE A 488 3.06 -21.88 0.59
C PHE A 488 3.63 -23.31 0.66
N SER A 489 4.94 -23.41 0.88
CA SER A 489 5.57 -24.69 1.10
C SER A 489 5.69 -25.03 2.58
N VAL A 490 5.70 -26.34 2.86
CA VAL A 490 6.02 -26.90 4.17
C VAL A 490 7.09 -27.99 3.98
N PRO A 491 7.95 -28.25 4.98
CA PRO A 491 8.86 -29.38 4.92
C PRO A 491 8.11 -30.69 4.70
N ALA A 492 8.68 -31.60 3.94
CA ALA A 492 8.17 -32.97 3.82
C ALA A 492 8.20 -33.67 5.19
N ASP A 493 7.33 -34.65 5.38
CA ASP A 493 7.34 -35.48 6.59
C ASP A 493 8.66 -36.25 6.70
N ALA A 494 8.93 -36.81 7.90
CA ALA A 494 10.21 -37.45 8.29
C ALA A 494 10.75 -38.54 7.34
N GLU A 495 9.95 -39.00 6.38
CA GLU A 495 10.34 -40.02 5.37
C GLU A 495 10.49 -39.42 3.95
N GLY A 496 10.20 -38.10 3.75
CA GLY A 496 10.31 -37.42 2.44
C GLY A 496 11.44 -36.39 2.43
N GLU A 497 12.15 -36.29 1.32
CA GLU A 497 13.10 -35.20 1.07
C GLU A 497 12.39 -34.04 0.36
N GLY A 498 12.66 -32.79 0.76
CA GLY A 498 12.24 -31.58 0.07
C GLY A 498 11.06 -30.81 0.70
N GLU A 499 10.50 -29.90 -0.05
CA GLU A 499 9.33 -29.10 0.31
C GLU A 499 8.06 -29.60 -0.38
N GLN A 500 6.92 -29.44 0.27
CA GLN A 500 5.59 -29.81 -0.23
C GLN A 500 4.66 -28.62 -0.21
N ILE A 501 3.76 -28.53 -1.21
CA ILE A 501 2.84 -27.42 -1.36
C ILE A 501 1.58 -27.64 -0.54
N VAL A 502 1.20 -26.61 0.21
CA VAL A 502 -0.10 -26.47 0.87
C VAL A 502 -0.81 -25.26 0.29
N LEU A 503 -2.09 -25.44 0.01
CA LEU A 503 -2.95 -24.38 -0.48
C LEU A 503 -4.14 -24.19 0.48
N VAL A 504 -4.35 -22.97 0.96
CA VAL A 504 -5.48 -22.58 1.80
C VAL A 504 -6.36 -21.65 1.01
N ALA A 505 -7.66 -21.96 0.86
CA ALA A 505 -8.57 -21.15 0.06
C ALA A 505 -9.88 -20.85 0.83
N GLU A 506 -10.32 -19.58 0.80
CA GLU A 506 -11.62 -19.20 1.31
C GLU A 506 -12.72 -19.55 0.31
N VAL A 507 -13.76 -20.22 0.78
CA VAL A 507 -14.94 -20.59 -0.02
C VAL A 507 -16.21 -19.87 0.46
N ALA A 508 -17.18 -19.71 -0.42
CA ALA A 508 -18.48 -19.20 -0.07
C ALA A 508 -19.14 -20.08 1.01
N PRO A 509 -19.99 -19.52 1.90
CA PRO A 509 -20.53 -20.24 3.08
C PRO A 509 -21.33 -21.50 2.76
N ASP A 510 -21.89 -21.59 1.55
CA ASP A 510 -22.74 -22.68 1.06
C ASP A 510 -21.94 -23.83 0.40
N ALA A 511 -20.62 -23.71 0.31
CA ALA A 511 -19.76 -24.66 -0.40
C ALA A 511 -19.42 -25.95 0.38
N ALA A 512 -19.86 -26.10 1.61
CA ALA A 512 -19.44 -27.19 2.51
C ALA A 512 -19.80 -28.60 1.96
N GLY A 513 -20.84 -28.73 1.14
CA GLY A 513 -21.26 -30.00 0.54
C GLY A 513 -20.40 -30.50 -0.61
N ASP A 514 -19.64 -29.63 -1.27
CA ASP A 514 -18.84 -29.90 -2.46
C ASP A 514 -17.31 -29.89 -2.21
N SER A 515 -16.89 -29.92 -0.95
CA SER A 515 -15.49 -29.70 -0.54
C SER A 515 -14.49 -30.68 -1.19
N GLU A 516 -14.83 -31.96 -1.31
CA GLU A 516 -13.96 -32.95 -1.98
C GLU A 516 -13.79 -32.62 -3.46
N LYS A 517 -14.89 -32.33 -4.15
CA LYS A 517 -14.88 -31.97 -5.57
C LYS A 517 -14.05 -30.70 -5.83
N ILE A 518 -14.21 -29.67 -4.98
CA ILE A 518 -13.43 -28.43 -5.09
C ILE A 518 -11.95 -28.71 -4.89
N THR A 519 -11.61 -29.54 -3.89
CA THR A 519 -10.23 -29.96 -3.61
C THR A 519 -9.60 -30.67 -4.82
N ASP A 520 -10.35 -31.59 -5.46
CA ASP A 520 -9.85 -32.33 -6.62
C ASP A 520 -9.69 -31.40 -7.85
N LEU A 521 -10.59 -30.46 -8.05
CA LEU A 521 -10.47 -29.45 -9.10
C LEU A 521 -9.23 -28.58 -8.92
N ILE A 522 -8.95 -28.13 -7.69
CA ILE A 522 -7.73 -27.36 -7.37
C ILE A 522 -6.48 -28.21 -7.66
N ARG A 523 -6.45 -29.48 -7.24
CA ARG A 523 -5.32 -30.37 -7.53
C ARG A 523 -5.11 -30.60 -9.01
N SER A 524 -6.20 -30.82 -9.77
CA SER A 524 -6.14 -30.97 -11.23
C SER A 524 -5.60 -29.70 -11.88
N ALA A 525 -6.14 -28.54 -11.53
CA ALA A 525 -5.71 -27.27 -12.10
C ALA A 525 -4.22 -27.00 -11.87
N LEU A 526 -3.71 -27.25 -10.66
CA LEU A 526 -2.29 -27.06 -10.35
C LEU A 526 -1.40 -28.13 -10.99
N GLY A 527 -1.89 -29.36 -11.13
CA GLY A 527 -1.21 -30.43 -11.86
C GLY A 527 -1.08 -30.11 -13.35
N GLU A 528 -2.16 -29.65 -13.98
CA GLU A 528 -2.21 -29.34 -15.41
C GLU A 528 -1.41 -28.08 -15.76
N ALA A 529 -1.59 -26.98 -14.99
CA ALA A 529 -0.97 -25.71 -15.29
C ALA A 529 0.52 -25.65 -14.88
N HIS A 530 0.88 -26.24 -13.72
CA HIS A 530 2.22 -26.07 -13.13
C HIS A 530 3.02 -27.37 -13.01
N GLY A 531 2.42 -28.52 -13.31
CA GLY A 531 3.06 -29.83 -13.15
C GLY A 531 3.31 -30.19 -11.67
N LEU A 532 2.54 -29.62 -10.74
CA LEU A 532 2.74 -29.74 -9.31
C LEU A 532 1.75 -30.66 -8.63
N SER A 533 2.25 -31.44 -7.67
CA SER A 533 1.40 -32.18 -6.73
C SER A 533 1.20 -31.36 -5.45
N VAL A 534 -0.07 -31.16 -5.07
CA VAL A 534 -0.42 -30.42 -3.85
C VAL A 534 -0.64 -31.42 -2.72
N ARG A 535 0.16 -31.32 -1.66
CA ARG A 535 0.03 -32.16 -0.47
C ARG A 535 -1.34 -32.02 0.17
N GLU A 536 -1.75 -30.79 0.40
CA GLU A 536 -2.98 -30.49 1.13
C GLU A 536 -3.66 -29.24 0.58
N VAL A 537 -4.97 -29.34 0.40
CA VAL A 537 -5.86 -28.22 0.12
C VAL A 537 -6.78 -28.04 1.32
N VAL A 538 -6.71 -26.87 1.97
CA VAL A 538 -7.52 -26.54 3.15
C VAL A 538 -8.56 -25.51 2.74
N LEU A 539 -9.82 -25.90 2.67
CA LEU A 539 -10.92 -24.97 2.44
C LEU A 539 -11.36 -24.35 3.76
N VAL A 540 -11.43 -23.02 3.82
CA VAL A 540 -11.73 -22.28 5.04
C VAL A 540 -12.88 -21.29 4.85
N HIS A 541 -13.48 -20.88 5.96
CA HIS A 541 -14.56 -19.87 5.95
C HIS A 541 -14.03 -18.49 5.53
N PRO A 542 -14.92 -17.62 4.97
CA PRO A 542 -14.57 -16.25 4.64
C PRO A 542 -13.96 -15.49 5.82
N GLY A 543 -12.88 -14.75 5.57
CA GLY A 543 -12.16 -13.96 6.58
C GLY A 543 -11.21 -14.77 7.47
N THR A 544 -10.94 -16.04 7.15
CA THR A 544 -10.00 -16.89 7.89
C THR A 544 -8.55 -16.58 7.50
N ILE A 545 -8.29 -16.32 6.21
CA ILE A 545 -6.94 -16.00 5.73
C ILE A 545 -6.53 -14.61 6.21
N PRO A 546 -5.44 -14.48 6.97
CA PRO A 546 -4.95 -13.19 7.42
C PRO A 546 -4.57 -12.29 6.24
N LYS A 547 -5.03 -11.04 6.29
CA LYS A 547 -4.66 -10.00 5.31
C LYS A 547 -4.01 -8.80 6.01
N THR A 548 -3.21 -8.07 5.27
CA THR A 548 -2.66 -6.79 5.72
C THR A 548 -3.76 -5.73 5.79
N SER A 549 -3.45 -4.57 6.39
CA SER A 549 -4.36 -3.42 6.37
C SER A 549 -4.65 -2.87 4.97
N SER A 550 -3.81 -3.22 3.99
CA SER A 550 -4.01 -2.92 2.56
C SER A 550 -4.67 -4.06 1.77
N GLY A 551 -5.17 -5.11 2.44
CA GLY A 551 -5.88 -6.23 1.81
C GLY A 551 -5.00 -7.35 1.26
N LYS A 552 -3.65 -7.25 1.33
CA LYS A 552 -2.72 -8.28 0.82
C LYS A 552 -2.74 -9.54 1.69
N ILE A 553 -2.68 -10.71 1.07
CA ILE A 553 -2.57 -12.00 1.77
C ILE A 553 -1.27 -12.08 2.56
N GLN A 554 -1.38 -12.52 3.81
CA GLN A 554 -0.23 -12.79 4.68
C GLN A 554 0.10 -14.29 4.66
N ARG A 555 0.81 -14.77 3.62
CA ARG A 555 1.13 -16.19 3.41
C ARG A 555 1.86 -16.80 4.60
N HIS A 556 2.85 -16.10 5.14
CA HIS A 556 3.59 -16.58 6.32
C HIS A 556 2.70 -16.74 7.56
N ALA A 557 1.76 -15.80 7.80
CA ALA A 557 0.82 -15.92 8.91
C ALA A 557 -0.16 -17.08 8.70
N THR A 558 -0.62 -17.28 7.45
CA THR A 558 -1.47 -18.43 7.07
C THR A 558 -0.73 -19.74 7.26
N ARG A 559 0.53 -19.83 6.80
CA ARG A 559 1.41 -21.01 7.03
C ARG A 559 1.57 -21.29 8.53
N THR A 560 1.84 -20.29 9.34
CA THR A 560 1.98 -20.44 10.80
C THR A 560 0.69 -20.94 11.43
N ALA A 561 -0.47 -20.41 11.04
CA ALA A 561 -1.77 -20.86 11.52
C ALA A 561 -2.09 -22.29 11.09
N HIS A 562 -1.72 -22.68 9.86
CA HIS A 562 -1.85 -24.04 9.35
C HIS A 562 -1.00 -25.02 10.19
N LEU A 563 0.28 -24.75 10.37
CA LEU A 563 1.19 -25.59 11.14
C LEU A 563 0.80 -25.71 12.62
N ALA A 564 0.14 -24.69 13.17
CA ALA A 564 -0.43 -24.70 14.53
C ALA A 564 -1.79 -25.39 14.62
N GLY A 565 -2.38 -25.87 13.51
CA GLY A 565 -3.72 -26.47 13.47
C GLY A 565 -4.84 -25.52 13.87
N SER A 566 -4.64 -24.19 13.73
CA SER A 566 -5.58 -23.16 14.19
C SER A 566 -6.48 -22.60 13.07
N LEU A 567 -6.40 -23.12 11.85
CA LEU A 567 -7.29 -22.76 10.75
C LEU A 567 -8.66 -23.43 10.92
N SER A 568 -9.72 -22.64 10.86
CA SER A 568 -11.09 -23.14 10.88
C SER A 568 -11.49 -23.69 9.50
N SER A 569 -11.23 -24.98 9.27
CA SER A 569 -11.59 -25.67 8.03
C SER A 569 -13.10 -25.86 7.89
N VAL A 570 -13.63 -25.69 6.67
CA VAL A 570 -15.04 -25.98 6.33
C VAL A 570 -15.37 -27.48 6.46
N THR A 571 -14.35 -28.35 6.34
CA THR A 571 -14.49 -29.80 6.40
C THR A 571 -14.32 -30.39 7.80
N ALA A 572 -13.90 -29.59 8.81
CA ALA A 572 -13.78 -30.09 10.18
C ALA A 572 -15.17 -30.33 10.77
N PRO A 573 -15.48 -31.52 11.33
CA PRO A 573 -16.71 -31.71 12.09
C PRO A 573 -16.72 -30.69 13.23
N ALA A 574 -17.86 -29.99 13.40
CA ALA A 574 -18.03 -29.07 14.51
C ALA A 574 -17.63 -29.79 15.80
N ALA A 575 -16.61 -29.26 16.48
CA ALA A 575 -16.23 -29.76 17.79
C ALA A 575 -17.48 -29.67 18.69
N ARG A 576 -17.98 -30.83 19.14
CA ARG A 576 -19.12 -30.96 20.03
C ARG A 576 -18.79 -30.42 21.40
#